data_58670f73087d756f06fb7461f1ff6e5f
#
_entry.id   58670f73087d756f06fb7461f1ff6e5f
#
_cell.length_a   1.000
_cell.length_b   1.000
_cell.length_c   1.000
_cell.angle_alpha   90.00
_cell.angle_beta   90.00
_cell.angle_gamma   90.00
#
_symmetry.space_group_name_H-M   'P 1'
#
loop_
_entity.id
_entity.type
_entity.pdbx_description
1 polymer ?
#
loop_
_entity_poly.entity_id
_entity_poly.type
_entity_poly.pdbx_seq_one_letter_code
_entity_poly.pdbx_strand_id
1 'polypeptide(L)'
;MLYKFIQSEAHVLLDVFEKIVVGGSLKFSSALSFNDPFEFKFNSIAPSREIFDAWHRTYDPGRSADELEQGWASFSDSGADWNTAFVPRQNLLQQLYVLSLASRWDSHLMWSHYAGNHQGYAVIYRPELVAAVEALPARVAAGPVAYRAHLPDLPWFQVTPQEMVRPVLFTKSDEWSYEREFRLVLGGNPGQLALYKTIDPSLIAGVILGTRASNALVDRALALQKARPEFIVRKIASKARSYALEAYDVDGKSWHYGHML
;
A
#
# COMPACT_ATOMS: atom_id res chain seq x y z
N MET A 1 -8.80 5.86 -11.69
CA MET A 1 -8.98 6.27 -10.27
C MET A 1 -8.37 5.24 -9.37
N LEU A 2 -7.83 5.67 -8.22
CA LEU A 2 -7.35 4.80 -7.16
C LEU A 2 -8.16 5.08 -5.89
N TYR A 3 -8.29 4.07 -5.03
CA TYR A 3 -9.18 4.13 -3.87
C TYR A 3 -8.40 3.80 -2.59
N LYS A 4 -8.62 4.58 -1.52
CA LYS A 4 -8.11 4.26 -0.18
C LYS A 4 -9.29 4.04 0.74
N PHE A 5 -9.43 2.81 1.21
CA PHE A 5 -10.41 2.46 2.24
C PHE A 5 -9.93 2.98 3.59
N ILE A 6 -10.83 3.59 4.33
CA ILE A 6 -10.55 4.24 5.61
C ILE A 6 -11.47 3.67 6.68
N GLN A 7 -10.85 3.20 7.75
CA GLN A 7 -11.51 2.84 8.99
C GLN A 7 -10.92 3.62 10.15
N SER A 8 -11.73 3.87 11.15
CA SER A 8 -11.31 4.39 12.44
C SER A 8 -12.42 4.11 13.47
N GLU A 9 -12.14 4.32 14.73
CA GLU A 9 -13.17 4.37 15.74
C GLU A 9 -14.17 5.48 15.44
N ALA A 10 -15.45 5.26 15.75
CA ALA A 10 -16.53 6.17 15.35
C ALA A 10 -16.31 7.62 15.81
N HIS A 11 -15.75 7.81 17.00
CA HIS A 11 -15.53 9.14 17.58
C HIS A 11 -14.39 9.93 16.93
N VAL A 12 -13.44 9.28 16.22
CA VAL A 12 -12.33 9.95 15.52
C VAL A 12 -12.47 9.91 13.99
N LEU A 13 -13.47 9.22 13.46
CA LEU A 13 -13.62 9.02 12.01
C LEU A 13 -13.80 10.34 11.26
N LEU A 14 -14.51 11.30 11.84
CA LEU A 14 -14.67 12.65 11.27
C LEU A 14 -13.36 13.43 11.26
N ASP A 15 -12.56 13.37 12.33
CA ASP A 15 -11.26 14.03 12.36
C ASP A 15 -10.31 13.43 11.32
N VAL A 16 -10.39 12.12 11.12
CA VAL A 16 -9.65 11.42 10.05
C VAL A 16 -10.11 11.89 8.67
N PHE A 17 -11.43 12.06 8.49
CA PHE A 17 -12.01 12.61 7.27
C PHE A 17 -11.48 14.02 6.99
N GLU A 18 -11.49 14.92 7.99
CA GLU A 18 -10.95 16.28 7.85
C GLU A 18 -9.48 16.26 7.43
N LYS A 19 -8.65 15.47 8.12
CA LYS A 19 -7.22 15.39 7.81
C LYS A 19 -6.95 14.88 6.40
N ILE A 20 -7.64 13.82 6.00
CA ILE A 20 -7.39 13.16 4.70
C ILE A 20 -8.07 13.92 3.57
N VAL A 21 -9.40 14.13 3.68
CA VAL A 21 -10.22 14.57 2.54
C VAL A 21 -10.16 16.08 2.36
N VAL A 22 -10.20 16.82 3.46
CA VAL A 22 -10.15 18.28 3.41
C VAL A 22 -8.71 18.80 3.41
N GLY A 23 -7.86 18.23 4.25
CA GLY A 23 -6.46 18.64 4.41
C GLY A 23 -5.47 17.99 3.44
N GLY A 24 -5.90 17.01 2.64
CA GLY A 24 -5.02 16.35 1.67
C GLY A 24 -3.92 15.48 2.28
N SER A 25 -4.10 14.99 3.51
CA SER A 25 -3.07 14.19 4.19
C SER A 25 -3.00 12.77 3.64
N LEU A 26 -1.82 12.34 3.21
CA LEU A 26 -1.50 10.96 2.86
C LEU A 26 -0.68 10.31 3.98
N LYS A 27 -1.12 9.14 4.46
CA LYS A 27 -0.38 8.32 5.42
C LYS A 27 0.31 7.18 4.68
N PHE A 28 1.64 7.17 4.70
CA PHE A 28 2.48 6.07 4.27
C PHE A 28 2.87 5.27 5.51
N SER A 29 2.39 4.05 5.63
CA SER A 29 2.68 3.18 6.77
C SER A 29 4.07 2.54 6.62
N SER A 30 4.79 2.36 7.74
CA SER A 30 6.04 1.60 7.72
C SER A 30 5.81 0.21 7.12
N ALA A 31 6.71 -0.24 6.25
CA ALA A 31 6.66 -1.60 5.68
C ALA A 31 6.70 -2.68 6.77
N LEU A 32 7.28 -2.39 7.95
CA LEU A 32 7.29 -3.31 9.08
C LEU A 32 5.94 -3.42 9.81
N SER A 33 5.00 -2.52 9.58
CA SER A 33 3.70 -2.49 10.26
C SER A 33 2.58 -3.20 9.51
N PHE A 34 2.89 -3.89 8.42
CA PHE A 34 1.90 -4.63 7.63
C PHE A 34 1.41 -5.86 8.41
N ASN A 35 0.13 -6.17 8.26
CA ASN A 35 -0.55 -7.24 8.99
C ASN A 35 -0.28 -8.64 8.43
N ASP A 36 0.09 -8.76 7.15
CA ASP A 36 0.42 -10.04 6.54
C ASP A 36 1.88 -10.42 6.90
N PRO A 37 2.12 -11.54 7.61
CA PRO A 37 3.45 -11.97 7.97
C PRO A 37 4.30 -12.41 6.76
N PHE A 38 3.68 -12.60 5.59
CA PHE A 38 4.37 -12.93 4.34
C PHE A 38 4.72 -11.72 3.48
N GLU A 39 4.25 -10.51 3.86
CA GLU A 39 4.59 -9.29 3.13
C GLU A 39 6.10 -9.08 3.04
N PHE A 40 6.55 -8.68 1.84
CA PHE A 40 7.94 -8.36 1.53
C PHE A 40 8.91 -9.54 1.74
N LYS A 41 8.40 -10.77 1.83
CA LYS A 41 9.23 -11.98 1.83
C LYS A 41 9.60 -12.39 0.42
N PHE A 42 10.73 -13.08 0.31
CA PHE A 42 11.26 -13.64 -0.93
C PHE A 42 12.09 -14.87 -0.64
N ASN A 43 12.28 -15.72 -1.64
CA ASN A 43 13.25 -16.80 -1.60
C ASN A 43 14.61 -16.26 -2.03
N SER A 44 15.60 -16.47 -1.20
CA SER A 44 16.97 -16.10 -1.51
C SER A 44 17.64 -17.23 -2.29
N ILE A 45 18.04 -16.95 -3.53
CA ILE A 45 18.80 -17.90 -4.33
C ILE A 45 20.29 -17.66 -4.14
N ALA A 46 20.98 -18.67 -3.58
CA ALA A 46 22.41 -18.58 -3.34
C ALA A 46 23.19 -18.46 -4.66
N PRO A 47 24.20 -17.60 -4.76
CA PRO A 47 25.05 -17.51 -5.94
C PRO A 47 26.01 -18.70 -6.00
N SER A 48 26.57 -18.97 -7.19
CA SER A 48 27.80 -19.73 -7.29
C SER A 48 28.99 -18.88 -6.82
N ARG A 49 30.12 -19.54 -6.56
CA ARG A 49 31.36 -18.84 -6.21
C ARG A 49 31.78 -17.84 -7.29
N GLU A 50 31.65 -18.21 -8.55
CA GLU A 50 32.00 -17.34 -9.67
C GLU A 50 31.14 -16.06 -9.70
N ILE A 51 29.84 -16.18 -9.39
CA ILE A 51 28.91 -15.04 -9.33
C ILE A 51 29.28 -14.13 -8.16
N PHE A 52 29.55 -14.70 -6.98
CA PHE A 52 30.00 -13.97 -5.81
C PHE A 52 31.28 -13.16 -6.09
N ASP A 53 32.31 -13.82 -6.65
CA ASP A 53 33.58 -13.19 -6.98
C ASP A 53 33.44 -12.12 -8.06
N ALA A 54 32.61 -12.36 -9.08
CA ALA A 54 32.37 -11.40 -10.15
C ALA A 54 31.66 -10.14 -9.62
N TRP A 55 30.69 -10.30 -8.73
CA TRP A 55 29.98 -9.19 -8.11
C TRP A 55 30.94 -8.31 -7.28
N HIS A 56 31.77 -8.93 -6.43
CA HIS A 56 32.71 -8.19 -5.59
C HIS A 56 33.76 -7.45 -6.42
N ARG A 57 34.26 -8.06 -7.50
CA ARG A 57 35.19 -7.37 -8.42
C ARG A 57 34.56 -6.12 -9.02
N THR A 58 33.25 -6.13 -9.25
CA THR A 58 32.54 -5.03 -9.92
C THR A 58 32.13 -3.92 -8.94
N TYR A 59 31.58 -4.32 -7.78
CA TYR A 59 30.90 -3.39 -6.87
C TYR A 59 31.65 -3.12 -5.58
N ASP A 60 32.67 -3.93 -5.25
CA ASP A 60 33.52 -3.77 -4.05
C ASP A 60 34.98 -4.16 -4.34
N PRO A 61 35.62 -3.50 -5.32
CA PRO A 61 36.94 -3.87 -5.84
C PRO A 61 38.09 -3.68 -4.83
N GLY A 62 37.81 -3.04 -3.70
CA GLY A 62 38.81 -2.81 -2.63
C GLY A 62 39.00 -3.98 -1.66
N ARG A 63 38.19 -5.03 -1.73
CA ARG A 63 38.34 -6.20 -0.86
C ARG A 63 39.57 -7.03 -1.20
N SER A 64 40.30 -7.40 -0.18
CA SER A 64 41.41 -8.35 -0.27
C SER A 64 40.90 -9.77 -0.57
N ALA A 65 41.80 -10.63 -1.07
CA ALA A 65 41.49 -12.03 -1.31
C ALA A 65 41.05 -12.75 0.00
N ASP A 66 41.70 -12.46 1.11
CA ASP A 66 41.37 -13.04 2.42
C ASP A 66 39.96 -12.62 2.89
N GLU A 67 39.58 -11.37 2.72
CA GLU A 67 38.22 -10.87 3.03
C GLU A 67 37.15 -11.51 2.15
N LEU A 68 37.48 -11.77 0.87
CA LEU A 68 36.58 -12.49 -0.05
C LEU A 68 36.43 -13.96 0.37
N GLU A 69 37.50 -14.63 0.76
CA GLU A 69 37.43 -16.01 1.28
C GLU A 69 36.64 -16.10 2.57
N GLN A 70 36.88 -15.21 3.51
CA GLN A 70 36.12 -15.14 4.77
C GLN A 70 34.63 -14.84 4.49
N GLY A 71 34.35 -13.91 3.58
CA GLY A 71 33.00 -13.60 3.15
C GLY A 71 32.31 -14.81 2.53
N TRP A 72 32.99 -15.54 1.65
CA TRP A 72 32.46 -16.74 1.03
C TRP A 72 32.25 -17.87 2.03
N ALA A 73 33.21 -18.15 2.90
CA ALA A 73 33.09 -19.15 3.95
C ALA A 73 31.89 -18.86 4.87
N SER A 74 31.79 -17.62 5.36
CA SER A 74 30.63 -17.17 6.14
C SER A 74 29.32 -17.36 5.40
N PHE A 75 29.36 -17.22 4.08
CA PHE A 75 28.24 -17.36 3.19
C PHE A 75 27.87 -18.84 2.96
N SER A 76 28.84 -19.75 2.81
CA SER A 76 28.62 -21.17 2.55
C SER A 76 28.35 -21.99 3.80
N ASP A 77 28.97 -21.62 4.95
CA ASP A 77 28.88 -22.36 6.22
C ASP A 77 27.56 -22.11 6.98
N SER A 78 26.87 -21.00 6.66
CA SER A 78 25.61 -20.66 7.33
C SER A 78 24.48 -21.65 7.08
N GLY A 79 24.76 -22.79 6.41
CA GLY A 79 23.80 -23.87 6.13
C GLY A 79 22.51 -23.34 5.52
N ALA A 80 22.72 -22.35 4.79
CA ALA A 80 21.89 -21.27 4.34
C ALA A 80 20.41 -21.59 4.32
N ASP A 81 19.77 -21.44 5.41
CA ASP A 81 18.41 -20.94 5.38
C ASP A 81 18.48 -19.45 4.96
N TRP A 82 18.82 -19.22 3.66
CA TRP A 82 18.88 -17.91 3.03
C TRP A 82 17.54 -17.21 3.06
N ASN A 83 16.45 -17.91 3.43
CA ASN A 83 15.19 -17.33 3.81
C ASN A 83 15.35 -16.39 5.02
N THR A 84 16.44 -16.49 5.76
CA THR A 84 16.85 -15.58 6.81
C THR A 84 17.87 -14.52 6.34
N ALA A 85 17.76 -14.02 5.13
CA ALA A 85 18.26 -12.68 4.84
C ALA A 85 17.53 -11.63 5.71
N PHE A 86 17.31 -12.00 6.98
CA PHE A 86 16.50 -11.28 7.95
C PHE A 86 17.08 -9.90 8.22
N VAL A 87 18.38 -9.79 8.44
CA VAL A 87 19.01 -8.52 8.80
C VAL A 87 19.04 -7.54 7.62
N PRO A 88 19.51 -7.90 6.42
CA PRO A 88 19.43 -7.01 5.26
C PRO A 88 18.00 -6.62 4.90
N ARG A 89 17.06 -7.56 4.99
CA ARG A 89 15.63 -7.30 4.75
C ARG A 89 15.08 -6.32 5.78
N GLN A 90 15.34 -6.52 7.07
CA GLN A 90 14.88 -5.62 8.13
C GLN A 90 15.45 -4.21 7.94
N ASN A 91 16.74 -4.09 7.64
CA ASN A 91 17.38 -2.80 7.39
C ASN A 91 16.76 -2.05 6.22
N LEU A 92 16.39 -2.77 5.16
CA LEU A 92 15.68 -2.19 4.03
C LEU A 92 14.26 -1.74 4.43
N LEU A 93 13.49 -2.63 5.04
CA LEU A 93 12.08 -2.37 5.36
C LEU A 93 11.89 -1.26 6.40
N GLN A 94 12.85 -1.07 7.32
CA GLN A 94 12.83 0.03 8.29
C GLN A 94 12.80 1.43 7.65
N GLN A 95 13.31 1.55 6.43
CA GLN A 95 13.41 2.80 5.69
C GLN A 95 12.30 2.98 4.64
N LEU A 96 11.40 2.01 4.50
CA LEU A 96 10.36 2.03 3.48
C LEU A 96 8.99 2.27 4.07
N TYR A 97 8.26 3.15 3.42
CA TYR A 97 6.91 3.57 3.79
C TYR A 97 5.99 3.44 2.60
N VAL A 98 4.86 2.78 2.80
CA VAL A 98 3.97 2.36 1.71
C VAL A 98 2.58 2.95 1.92
N LEU A 99 2.06 3.58 0.86
CA LEU A 99 0.65 3.90 0.73
C LEU A 99 0.01 2.87 -0.21
N SER A 100 -0.79 1.99 0.37
CA SER A 100 -1.58 0.99 -0.35
C SER A 100 -2.91 1.59 -0.79
N LEU A 101 -3.17 1.53 -2.08
CA LEU A 101 -4.39 1.95 -2.73
C LEU A 101 -5.01 0.75 -3.46
N ALA A 102 -6.31 0.76 -3.72
CA ALA A 102 -6.96 -0.24 -4.54
C ALA A 102 -7.32 0.33 -5.91
N SER A 103 -7.27 -0.49 -6.96
CA SER A 103 -7.72 -0.09 -8.30
C SER A 103 -9.23 -0.26 -8.51
N ARG A 104 -9.95 -0.84 -7.54
CA ARG A 104 -11.40 -1.02 -7.53
C ARG A 104 -11.99 -0.68 -6.15
N TRP A 105 -13.25 -0.29 -6.14
CA TRP A 105 -13.99 0.05 -4.90
C TRP A 105 -15.04 -1.00 -4.51
N ASP A 106 -15.43 -1.88 -5.43
CA ASP A 106 -16.62 -2.73 -5.35
C ASP A 106 -16.36 -4.14 -4.74
N SER A 107 -15.25 -4.32 -4.04
CA SER A 107 -14.94 -5.56 -3.30
C SER A 107 -15.51 -5.48 -1.88
N HIS A 108 -16.50 -6.35 -1.54
CA HIS A 108 -17.03 -6.39 -0.17
C HIS A 108 -16.01 -6.85 0.87
N LEU A 109 -15.01 -7.62 0.48
CA LEU A 109 -13.91 -7.97 1.39
C LEU A 109 -13.12 -6.72 1.77
N MET A 110 -12.85 -5.81 0.81
CA MET A 110 -12.19 -4.53 1.10
C MET A 110 -13.00 -3.67 2.07
N TRP A 111 -14.32 -3.61 1.90
CA TRP A 111 -15.20 -2.88 2.80
C TRP A 111 -15.27 -3.48 4.19
N SER A 112 -15.22 -4.80 4.29
CA SER A 112 -15.21 -5.51 5.58
C SER A 112 -13.89 -5.31 6.31
N HIS A 113 -12.75 -5.51 5.63
CA HIS A 113 -11.43 -5.52 6.25
C HIS A 113 -10.87 -4.10 6.49
N TYR A 114 -11.10 -3.17 5.55
CA TYR A 114 -10.40 -1.88 5.51
C TYR A 114 -11.30 -0.65 5.64
N ALA A 115 -12.62 -0.84 5.72
CA ALA A 115 -13.58 0.24 5.96
C ALA A 115 -14.46 -0.01 7.21
N GLY A 116 -13.91 -0.67 8.24
CA GLY A 116 -14.59 -0.86 9.52
C GLY A 116 -15.94 -1.57 9.38
N ASN A 117 -15.98 -2.72 8.71
CA ASN A 117 -17.23 -3.46 8.45
C ASN A 117 -18.32 -2.58 7.80
N HIS A 118 -17.94 -1.86 6.74
CA HIS A 118 -18.82 -0.94 5.99
C HIS A 118 -19.26 0.33 6.73
N GLN A 119 -18.65 0.67 7.88
CA GLN A 119 -18.94 1.91 8.62
C GLN A 119 -18.11 3.11 8.14
N GLY A 120 -16.96 2.84 7.53
CA GLY A 120 -16.03 3.84 7.02
C GLY A 120 -16.35 4.31 5.60
N TYR A 121 -15.32 4.75 4.91
CA TYR A 121 -15.44 5.29 3.55
C TYR A 121 -14.22 4.92 2.70
N ALA A 122 -14.33 5.06 1.38
CA ALA A 122 -13.22 4.99 0.45
C ALA A 122 -12.98 6.36 -0.17
N VAL A 123 -11.76 6.87 -0.11
CA VAL A 123 -11.34 8.11 -0.80
C VAL A 123 -11.09 7.77 -2.27
N ILE A 124 -11.60 8.60 -3.17
CA ILE A 124 -11.36 8.49 -4.61
C ILE A 124 -10.23 9.46 -4.98
N TYR A 125 -9.11 8.93 -5.40
CA TYR A 125 -7.99 9.73 -5.89
C TYR A 125 -7.98 9.80 -7.42
N ARG A 126 -7.65 10.99 -7.94
CA ARG A 126 -7.41 11.19 -9.36
C ARG A 126 -6.11 10.50 -9.80
N PRO A 127 -5.97 10.11 -11.07
CA PRO A 127 -4.74 9.47 -11.57
C PRO A 127 -3.47 10.30 -11.34
N GLU A 128 -3.60 11.61 -11.34
CA GLU A 128 -2.53 12.59 -11.14
C GLU A 128 -1.86 12.49 -9.76
N LEU A 129 -2.51 11.82 -8.78
CA LEU A 129 -1.89 11.50 -7.50
C LEU A 129 -0.57 10.76 -7.66
N VAL A 130 -0.50 9.82 -8.60
CA VAL A 130 0.72 9.01 -8.83
C VAL A 130 1.87 9.93 -9.21
N ALA A 131 1.66 10.80 -10.20
CA ALA A 131 2.68 11.75 -10.64
C ALA A 131 3.08 12.74 -9.53
N ALA A 132 2.11 13.21 -8.72
CA ALA A 132 2.39 14.10 -7.59
C ALA A 132 3.28 13.43 -6.53
N VAL A 133 3.05 12.16 -6.22
CA VAL A 133 3.89 11.40 -5.27
C VAL A 133 5.23 11.04 -5.91
N GLU A 134 5.26 10.71 -7.19
CA GLU A 134 6.49 10.43 -7.93
C GLU A 134 7.42 11.63 -8.05
N ALA A 135 6.91 12.84 -7.95
CA ALA A 135 7.71 14.07 -7.91
C ALA A 135 8.38 14.31 -6.54
N LEU A 136 8.05 13.56 -5.49
CA LEU A 136 8.67 13.74 -4.17
C LEU A 136 10.12 13.25 -4.16
N PRO A 137 11.04 13.96 -3.48
CA PRO A 137 12.47 13.58 -3.43
C PRO A 137 12.73 12.19 -2.84
N ALA A 138 11.86 11.74 -1.92
CA ALA A 138 11.97 10.46 -1.23
C ALA A 138 11.30 9.29 -1.99
N ARG A 139 10.91 9.48 -3.25
CA ARG A 139 10.29 8.42 -4.06
C ARG A 139 11.22 7.22 -4.22
N VAL A 140 10.67 6.03 -4.00
CA VAL A 140 11.34 4.76 -4.26
C VAL A 140 10.73 4.08 -5.48
N ALA A 141 9.43 3.81 -5.44
CA ALA A 141 8.73 3.13 -6.53
C ALA A 141 7.21 3.34 -6.47
N ALA A 142 6.55 3.12 -7.60
CA ALA A 142 5.09 3.06 -7.71
C ALA A 142 4.67 1.94 -8.67
N GLY A 143 3.52 1.31 -8.42
CA GLY A 143 2.98 0.32 -9.34
C GLY A 143 1.94 -0.62 -8.73
N PRO A 144 1.33 -1.46 -9.59
CA PRO A 144 0.42 -2.50 -9.15
C PRO A 144 1.16 -3.65 -8.48
N VAL A 145 0.49 -4.31 -7.53
CA VAL A 145 0.95 -5.54 -6.89
C VAL A 145 0.67 -6.74 -7.80
N ALA A 146 1.66 -7.61 -7.94
CA ALA A 146 1.55 -8.90 -8.59
C ALA A 146 1.20 -9.97 -7.55
N TYR A 147 0.13 -10.71 -7.80
CA TYR A 147 -0.32 -11.78 -6.91
C TYR A 147 0.21 -13.12 -7.37
N ARG A 148 0.80 -13.90 -6.44
CA ARG A 148 1.46 -15.18 -6.74
C ARG A 148 1.21 -16.20 -5.63
N ALA A 149 1.15 -17.48 -6.00
CA ALA A 149 1.07 -18.59 -5.04
C ALA A 149 2.42 -18.85 -4.32
N HIS A 150 3.53 -18.37 -4.88
CA HIS A 150 4.87 -18.60 -4.33
C HIS A 150 5.60 -17.28 -4.13
N LEU A 151 6.50 -17.26 -3.15
CA LEU A 151 7.40 -16.13 -2.93
C LEU A 151 8.28 -15.89 -4.17
N PRO A 152 8.62 -14.63 -4.48
CA PRO A 152 9.53 -14.33 -5.58
C PRO A 152 10.93 -14.81 -5.26
N ASP A 153 11.61 -15.39 -6.25
CA ASP A 153 13.00 -15.78 -6.17
C ASP A 153 13.91 -14.57 -6.43
N LEU A 154 14.85 -14.32 -5.52
CA LEU A 154 15.85 -13.28 -5.65
C LEU A 154 17.25 -13.90 -5.73
N PRO A 155 17.85 -13.93 -6.91
CA PRO A 155 19.22 -14.40 -7.09
C PRO A 155 20.19 -13.30 -6.62
N TRP A 156 20.74 -13.48 -5.41
CA TRP A 156 21.74 -12.58 -4.84
C TRP A 156 22.95 -12.42 -5.75
N PHE A 157 23.51 -11.22 -5.78
CA PHE A 157 24.68 -10.86 -6.58
C PHE A 157 24.48 -10.93 -8.11
N GLN A 158 23.25 -11.23 -8.60
CA GLN A 158 22.92 -11.25 -10.01
C GLN A 158 22.00 -10.12 -10.43
N VAL A 159 21.41 -9.44 -9.46
CA VAL A 159 20.49 -8.31 -9.67
C VAL A 159 20.95 -7.09 -8.90
N THR A 160 20.70 -5.94 -9.45
CA THR A 160 20.97 -4.66 -8.78
C THR A 160 19.95 -4.43 -7.65
N PRO A 161 20.26 -3.58 -6.64
CA PRO A 161 19.30 -3.19 -5.62
C PRO A 161 17.98 -2.65 -6.22
N GLN A 162 18.04 -1.93 -7.33
CA GLN A 162 16.87 -1.39 -8.03
C GLN A 162 16.00 -2.51 -8.61
N GLU A 163 16.58 -3.55 -9.18
CA GLU A 163 15.87 -4.72 -9.71
C GLU A 163 15.24 -5.57 -8.62
N MET A 164 15.81 -5.59 -7.40
CA MET A 164 15.24 -6.28 -6.24
C MET A 164 13.99 -5.59 -5.69
N VAL A 165 13.88 -4.28 -5.83
CA VAL A 165 12.77 -3.48 -5.26
C VAL A 165 11.41 -4.00 -5.71
N ARG A 166 11.23 -4.24 -7.02
CA ARG A 166 9.92 -4.65 -7.55
C ARG A 166 9.47 -6.03 -7.05
N PRO A 167 10.25 -7.11 -7.16
CA PRO A 167 9.85 -8.42 -6.65
C PRO A 167 9.50 -8.39 -5.17
N VAL A 168 10.25 -7.64 -4.35
CA VAL A 168 10.03 -7.57 -2.90
C VAL A 168 8.81 -6.72 -2.56
N LEU A 169 8.71 -5.52 -3.11
CA LEU A 169 7.70 -4.54 -2.68
C LEU A 169 6.35 -4.69 -3.39
N PHE A 170 6.32 -5.34 -4.56
CA PHE A 170 5.12 -5.43 -5.40
C PHE A 170 4.69 -6.87 -5.67
N THR A 171 5.07 -7.82 -4.80
CA THR A 171 4.55 -9.18 -4.84
C THR A 171 3.82 -9.49 -3.53
N LYS A 172 2.68 -10.15 -3.64
CA LYS A 172 1.82 -10.56 -2.52
C LYS A 172 1.21 -11.92 -2.81
N SER A 173 0.82 -12.66 -1.77
CA SER A 173 0.08 -13.91 -1.91
C SER A 173 -1.21 -13.68 -2.73
N ASP A 174 -1.56 -14.64 -3.58
CA ASP A 174 -2.78 -14.63 -4.39
C ASP A 174 -4.06 -14.67 -3.56
N GLU A 175 -4.02 -15.13 -2.30
CA GLU A 175 -5.10 -15.01 -1.32
C GLU A 175 -5.59 -13.54 -1.16
N TRP A 176 -4.70 -12.57 -1.37
CA TRP A 176 -5.00 -11.14 -1.28
C TRP A 176 -5.39 -10.52 -2.62
N SER A 177 -5.57 -11.29 -3.68
CA SER A 177 -5.83 -10.78 -5.04
C SER A 177 -7.10 -9.92 -5.16
N TYR A 178 -8.05 -10.05 -4.23
CA TYR A 178 -9.25 -9.22 -4.16
C TYR A 178 -8.97 -7.75 -3.83
N GLU A 179 -7.79 -7.42 -3.28
CA GLU A 179 -7.40 -6.05 -2.97
C GLU A 179 -7.10 -5.23 -4.23
N ARG A 180 -6.64 -5.87 -5.31
CA ARG A 180 -6.25 -5.17 -6.54
C ARG A 180 -5.36 -3.98 -6.23
N GLU A 181 -4.34 -4.22 -5.41
CA GLU A 181 -3.52 -3.20 -4.78
C GLU A 181 -2.62 -2.47 -5.78
N PHE A 182 -2.49 -1.16 -5.57
CA PHE A 182 -1.49 -0.30 -6.19
C PHE A 182 -0.70 0.39 -5.07
N ARG A 183 0.61 0.29 -5.09
CA ARG A 183 1.50 0.84 -4.06
C ARG A 183 2.22 2.08 -4.54
N LEU A 184 2.30 3.06 -3.63
CA LEU A 184 3.23 4.18 -3.73
C LEU A 184 4.21 4.03 -2.56
N VAL A 185 5.52 4.02 -2.86
CA VAL A 185 6.57 3.74 -1.87
C VAL A 185 7.52 4.91 -1.76
N LEU A 186 7.74 5.36 -0.54
CA LEU A 186 8.70 6.40 -0.18
C LEU A 186 9.80 5.82 0.72
N GLY A 187 11.00 6.37 0.60
CA GLY A 187 12.06 6.21 1.58
C GLY A 187 11.92 7.20 2.72
N GLY A 188 12.47 6.87 3.88
CA GLY A 188 12.48 7.77 5.04
C GLY A 188 13.42 7.29 6.12
N ASN A 189 13.51 8.04 7.22
CA ASN A 189 14.31 7.67 8.36
C ASN A 189 13.74 6.42 9.04
N PRO A 190 14.58 5.48 9.49
CA PRO A 190 14.12 4.28 10.18
C PRO A 190 13.43 4.62 11.51
N GLY A 191 12.57 3.69 11.96
CA GLY A 191 11.95 3.76 13.31
C GLY A 191 10.67 4.58 13.41
N GLN A 192 10.19 5.18 12.33
CA GLN A 192 8.88 5.84 12.32
C GLN A 192 7.78 4.83 11.99
N LEU A 193 6.62 4.95 12.63
CA LEU A 193 5.45 4.11 12.33
C LEU A 193 4.79 4.49 11.01
N ALA A 194 4.88 5.76 10.62
CA ALA A 194 4.34 6.27 9.37
C ALA A 194 5.01 7.58 8.95
N LEU A 195 5.00 7.86 7.65
CA LEU A 195 5.26 9.17 7.08
C LEU A 195 3.94 9.82 6.65
N TYR A 196 3.81 11.12 6.91
CA TYR A 196 2.68 11.91 6.43
C TYR A 196 3.17 12.89 5.37
N LYS A 197 2.43 12.97 4.26
CA LYS A 197 2.65 13.93 3.18
C LYS A 197 1.34 14.66 2.91
N THR A 198 1.41 15.91 2.55
CA THR A 198 0.25 16.69 2.13
C THR A 198 0.27 16.84 0.62
N ILE A 199 -0.86 16.60 -0.01
CA ILE A 199 -1.11 16.81 -1.43
C ILE A 199 -2.12 17.94 -1.62
N ASP A 200 -2.22 18.46 -2.83
CA ASP A 200 -3.32 19.34 -3.20
C ASP A 200 -4.65 18.57 -3.05
N PRO A 201 -5.60 19.05 -2.23
CA PRO A 201 -6.90 18.41 -2.06
C PRO A 201 -7.72 18.26 -3.36
N SER A 202 -7.38 18.98 -4.43
CA SER A 202 -7.99 18.82 -5.77
C SER A 202 -7.69 17.45 -6.39
N LEU A 203 -6.63 16.76 -5.94
CA LEU A 203 -6.31 15.39 -6.33
C LEU A 203 -7.27 14.35 -5.72
N ILE A 204 -8.12 14.77 -4.78
CA ILE A 204 -9.18 13.95 -4.21
C ILE A 204 -10.47 14.25 -4.97
N ALA A 205 -10.89 13.30 -5.80
CA ALA A 205 -12.10 13.44 -6.62
C ALA A 205 -13.39 13.29 -5.81
N GLY A 206 -13.34 12.59 -4.67
CA GLY A 206 -14.53 12.35 -3.87
C GLY A 206 -14.36 11.24 -2.84
N VAL A 207 -15.50 10.79 -2.33
CA VAL A 207 -15.60 9.66 -1.40
C VAL A 207 -16.74 8.73 -1.78
N ILE A 208 -16.57 7.44 -1.44
CA ILE A 208 -17.64 6.47 -1.43
C ILE A 208 -17.86 6.07 0.04
N LEU A 209 -19.09 6.19 0.51
CA LEU A 209 -19.48 5.87 1.88
C LEU A 209 -19.91 4.40 1.99
N GLY A 210 -19.57 3.76 3.09
CA GLY A 210 -20.02 2.40 3.37
C GLY A 210 -21.54 2.33 3.63
N THR A 211 -22.12 1.13 3.51
CA THR A 211 -23.58 0.94 3.77
C THR A 211 -23.99 1.36 5.18
N ARG A 212 -23.08 1.24 6.15
CA ARG A 212 -23.29 1.55 7.57
C ARG A 212 -22.62 2.86 8.00
N ALA A 213 -22.25 3.73 7.06
CA ALA A 213 -21.71 5.05 7.39
C ALA A 213 -22.68 5.83 8.25
N SER A 214 -22.17 6.50 9.30
CA SER A 214 -22.99 7.30 10.22
C SER A 214 -23.60 8.52 9.52
N ASN A 215 -24.73 9.02 10.02
CA ASN A 215 -25.34 10.23 9.52
C ASN A 215 -24.37 11.42 9.55
N ALA A 216 -23.61 11.56 10.62
CA ALA A 216 -22.63 12.64 10.76
C ALA A 216 -21.56 12.60 9.64
N LEU A 217 -21.08 11.40 9.26
CA LEU A 217 -20.14 11.26 8.15
C LEU A 217 -20.78 11.59 6.80
N VAL A 218 -22.03 11.16 6.59
CA VAL A 218 -22.79 11.49 5.38
C VAL A 218 -23.03 12.98 5.25
N ASP A 219 -23.55 13.63 6.33
CA ASP A 219 -23.83 15.06 6.35
C ASP A 219 -22.56 15.87 6.08
N ARG A 220 -21.43 15.44 6.66
CA ARG A 220 -20.13 16.09 6.43
C ARG A 220 -19.65 15.96 4.99
N ALA A 221 -19.79 14.79 4.38
CA ALA A 221 -19.44 14.58 2.97
C ALA A 221 -20.32 15.44 2.04
N LEU A 222 -21.63 15.48 2.30
CA LEU A 222 -22.58 16.32 1.53
C LEU A 222 -22.30 17.82 1.70
N ALA A 223 -21.94 18.27 2.92
CA ALA A 223 -21.55 19.65 3.14
C ALA A 223 -20.29 20.02 2.33
N LEU A 224 -19.33 19.09 2.22
CA LEU A 224 -18.15 19.29 1.38
C LEU A 224 -18.51 19.32 -0.10
N GLN A 225 -19.40 18.45 -0.57
CA GLN A 225 -19.88 18.46 -1.97
C GLN A 225 -20.60 19.78 -2.28
N LYS A 226 -21.39 20.31 -1.36
CA LYS A 226 -22.03 21.63 -1.53
C LYS A 226 -21.00 22.76 -1.69
N ALA A 227 -19.89 22.68 -0.98
CA ALA A 227 -18.78 23.65 -1.07
C ALA A 227 -17.88 23.43 -2.31
N ARG A 228 -17.83 22.19 -2.81
CA ARG A 228 -17.06 21.77 -3.99
C ARG A 228 -17.96 20.94 -4.90
N PRO A 229 -18.70 21.55 -5.84
CA PRO A 229 -19.69 20.84 -6.67
C PRO A 229 -19.13 19.67 -7.51
N GLU A 230 -17.83 19.71 -7.84
CA GLU A 230 -17.12 18.63 -8.55
C GLU A 230 -16.74 17.45 -7.64
N PHE A 231 -16.92 17.58 -6.32
CA PHE A 231 -16.57 16.53 -5.36
C PHE A 231 -17.64 15.44 -5.34
N ILE A 232 -17.23 14.21 -5.64
CA ILE A 232 -18.13 13.05 -5.74
C ILE A 232 -18.46 12.53 -4.34
N VAL A 233 -19.75 12.40 -4.03
CA VAL A 233 -20.21 11.69 -2.82
C VAL A 233 -21.13 10.56 -3.26
N ARG A 234 -20.71 9.32 -3.02
CA ARG A 234 -21.50 8.12 -3.28
C ARG A 234 -21.65 7.29 -2.03
N LYS A 235 -22.66 6.44 -2.02
CA LYS A 235 -22.87 5.42 -1.00
C LYS A 235 -23.04 4.07 -1.67
N ILE A 236 -22.46 3.01 -1.09
CA ILE A 236 -22.63 1.65 -1.63
C ILE A 236 -23.92 1.01 -1.12
N ALA A 237 -24.47 0.14 -1.96
CA ALA A 237 -25.54 -0.79 -1.62
C ALA A 237 -25.25 -2.18 -2.21
N SER A 238 -25.92 -3.19 -1.68
CA SER A 238 -25.95 -4.52 -2.29
C SER A 238 -26.84 -4.47 -3.54
N LYS A 239 -26.33 -4.94 -4.65
CA LYS A 239 -27.14 -5.10 -5.86
C LYS A 239 -28.17 -6.21 -5.66
N ALA A 240 -29.43 -5.95 -6.07
CA ALA A 240 -30.50 -6.91 -5.92
C ALA A 240 -30.14 -8.25 -6.59
N ARG A 241 -30.39 -9.36 -5.87
CA ARG A 241 -30.16 -10.74 -6.33
C ARG A 241 -28.71 -11.05 -6.77
N SER A 242 -27.73 -10.32 -6.22
CA SER A 242 -26.32 -10.46 -6.56
C SER A 242 -25.44 -10.21 -5.35
N TYR A 243 -24.25 -10.81 -5.30
CA TYR A 243 -23.22 -10.46 -4.35
C TYR A 243 -22.40 -9.22 -4.77
N ALA A 244 -22.74 -8.57 -5.88
CA ALA A 244 -22.08 -7.36 -6.33
C ALA A 244 -22.53 -6.15 -5.51
N LEU A 245 -21.61 -5.17 -5.38
CA LEU A 245 -21.92 -3.85 -4.85
C LEU A 245 -22.23 -2.88 -6.01
N GLU A 246 -23.13 -1.95 -5.75
CA GLU A 246 -23.38 -0.78 -6.59
C GLU A 246 -23.15 0.48 -5.76
N ALA A 247 -22.80 1.58 -6.42
CA ALA A 247 -22.66 2.89 -5.79
C ALA A 247 -23.63 3.87 -6.44
N TYR A 248 -24.30 4.65 -5.64
CA TYR A 248 -25.26 5.66 -6.08
C TYR A 248 -24.90 7.01 -5.52
N ASP A 249 -25.20 8.07 -6.26
CA ASP A 249 -24.98 9.43 -5.81
C ASP A 249 -25.94 9.74 -4.64
N VAL A 250 -25.39 10.32 -3.58
CA VAL A 250 -26.15 10.68 -2.39
C VAL A 250 -26.61 12.10 -2.56
N ASP A 251 -27.88 12.28 -2.92
CA ASP A 251 -28.58 13.57 -2.79
C ASP A 251 -29.38 13.59 -1.47
N GLY A 252 -29.69 14.77 -0.97
CA GLY A 252 -30.41 14.91 0.30
C GLY A 252 -31.82 14.29 0.31
N LYS A 253 -32.33 13.84 -0.85
CA LYS A 253 -33.67 13.22 -1.01
C LYS A 253 -33.60 11.70 -0.93
N SER A 254 -32.56 11.07 -1.49
CA SER A 254 -32.40 9.61 -1.51
C SER A 254 -31.92 9.02 -0.18
N TRP A 255 -31.34 9.85 0.68
CA TRP A 255 -30.83 9.45 1.99
C TRP A 255 -31.84 8.76 2.91
N HIS A 256 -33.10 9.24 2.89
CA HIS A 256 -34.15 8.72 3.78
C HIS A 256 -34.66 7.31 3.43
N TYR A 257 -34.36 6.79 2.24
CA TYR A 257 -34.77 5.46 1.82
C TYR A 257 -33.71 4.36 2.08
N GLY A 258 -32.49 4.71 2.43
CA GLY A 258 -31.38 3.78 2.68
C GLY A 258 -31.39 3.10 4.05
N HIS A 259 -32.35 3.39 4.92
CA HIS A 259 -32.43 2.81 6.28
C HIS A 259 -33.32 1.56 6.40
N MET A 260 -33.85 1.04 5.28
CA MET A 260 -34.72 -0.14 5.29
C MET A 260 -34.03 -1.37 4.72
N LEU A 261 -32.78 -1.67 5.15
CA LEU A 261 -32.21 -3.02 5.04
C LEU A 261 -31.39 -3.32 6.28
#